data_0802fddd55339a1e129f21669e8e08f1
#
_entry.id   0802fddd55339a1e129f21669e8e08f1
#
_cell.length_a   1.000
_cell.length_b   1.000
_cell.length_c   1.000
_cell.angle_alpha   90.00
_cell.angle_beta   90.00
_cell.angle_gamma   90.00
#
_symmetry.space_group_name_H-M   'P 1'
#
loop_
_entity.id
_entity.type
_entity.pdbx_description
1 polymer ?
#
loop_
_entity_poly.entity_id
_entity_poly.type
_entity_poly.pdbx_seq_one_letter_code
_entity_poly.pdbx_strand_id
1 'polypeptide(L)'
;GVQTCALPISAAVFSAVLLYVSMGQMLPFGLPALPLPDLFSMHTHPMNFAVLQLILAVPVLYCGRNFFQGGFKSLFHGNPNMDSLVAIGSGCSFAYSLVMTFLISDDPSYVHNLYYESAAVVLTLVSLGKFLESRNMQKTKGAITALMQLSPDTAILADTGREVPTSQLKVGD
;
A
#
# COMPACT_ATOMS: atom_id res chain seq x y z
N GLY A 1 9.84 5.77 12.28
CA GLY A 1 9.97 4.31 12.21
C GLY A 1 8.70 3.53 12.53
N VAL A 2 7.97 3.84 13.60
CA VAL A 2 6.79 3.03 14.02
C VAL A 2 5.55 3.33 13.17
N GLN A 3 5.37 4.56 12.73
CA GLN A 3 4.22 4.94 11.90
C GLN A 3 4.25 4.32 10.50
N THR A 4 5.42 4.06 9.95
CA THR A 4 5.57 3.44 8.62
C THR A 4 5.23 1.94 8.59
N CYS A 5 5.26 1.24 9.72
CA CYS A 5 4.88 -0.17 9.79
C CYS A 5 3.39 -0.37 10.11
N ALA A 6 2.80 0.53 10.89
CA ALA A 6 1.40 0.41 11.30
C ALA A 6 0.41 0.64 10.14
N LEU A 7 0.71 1.57 9.23
CA LEU A 7 -0.15 1.93 8.10
C LEU A 7 -0.43 0.77 7.13
N PRO A 8 0.56 0.00 6.61
CA PRO A 8 0.26 -1.10 5.71
C PRO A 8 -0.45 -2.27 6.40
N ILE A 9 -0.19 -2.49 7.71
CA ILE A 9 -0.87 -3.54 8.48
C ILE A 9 -2.33 -3.18 8.73
N SER A 10 -2.61 -1.93 9.12
CA SER A 10 -3.99 -1.47 9.30
C SER A 10 -4.77 -1.49 7.98
N ALA A 11 -4.16 -1.05 6.87
CA ALA A 11 -4.76 -1.14 5.55
C ALA A 11 -5.09 -2.60 5.17
N ALA A 12 -4.19 -3.56 5.47
CA ALA A 12 -4.41 -4.97 5.22
C ALA A 12 -5.59 -5.54 6.03
N VAL A 13 -5.72 -5.16 7.30
CA VAL A 13 -6.83 -5.59 8.16
C VAL A 13 -8.17 -5.05 7.63
N PHE A 14 -8.25 -3.74 7.36
CA PHE A 14 -9.48 -3.14 6.84
C PHE A 14 -9.85 -3.67 5.45
N SER A 15 -8.87 -3.88 4.59
CA SER A 15 -9.09 -4.47 3.26
C SER A 15 -9.56 -5.92 3.34
N ALA A 16 -9.01 -6.72 4.26
CA ALA A 16 -9.45 -8.10 4.48
C ALA A 16 -10.89 -8.17 5.01
N VAL A 17 -11.24 -7.28 5.95
CA VAL A 17 -12.62 -7.17 6.45
C VAL A 17 -13.56 -6.73 5.34
N LEU A 18 -13.17 -5.73 4.53
CA LEU A 18 -13.96 -5.26 3.40
C LEU A 18 -14.20 -6.37 2.36
N LEU A 19 -13.16 -7.11 2.02
CA LEU A 19 -13.25 -8.24 1.09
C LEU A 19 -14.14 -9.35 1.65
N TYR A 20 -14.03 -9.64 2.93
CA TYR A 20 -14.88 -10.62 3.59
C TYR A 20 -16.35 -10.19 3.58
N VAL A 21 -16.64 -8.92 3.86
CA VAL A 21 -18.01 -8.37 3.82
C VAL A 21 -18.56 -8.39 2.39
N SER A 22 -17.76 -8.02 1.39
CA SER A 22 -18.19 -7.98 0.00
C SER A 22 -18.41 -9.38 -0.58
N MET A 23 -17.44 -10.28 -0.38
CA MET A 23 -17.49 -11.62 -0.97
C MET A 23 -18.25 -12.63 -0.10
N GLY A 24 -18.36 -12.41 1.21
CA GLY A 24 -19.00 -13.34 2.12
C GLY A 24 -20.48 -13.63 1.82
N GLN A 25 -21.16 -12.70 1.15
CA GLN A 25 -22.55 -12.88 0.71
C GLN A 25 -22.69 -13.56 -0.66
N MET A 26 -21.60 -13.60 -1.45
CA MET A 26 -21.58 -14.22 -2.78
C MET A 26 -21.05 -15.65 -2.78
N LEU A 27 -20.31 -16.08 -1.74
CA LEU A 27 -19.69 -17.40 -1.73
C LEU A 27 -20.66 -18.46 -1.20
N PRO A 28 -21.01 -19.47 -2.05
CA PRO A 28 -21.82 -20.61 -1.61
C PRO A 28 -21.04 -21.61 -0.74
N PHE A 29 -19.81 -21.30 -0.38
CA PHE A 29 -18.88 -22.16 0.35
C PHE A 29 -19.04 -22.09 1.86
N GLY A 30 -20.22 -22.24 2.46
CA GLY A 30 -20.37 -22.62 3.88
C GLY A 30 -19.39 -22.03 4.91
N LEU A 31 -18.61 -21.04 4.56
CA LEU A 31 -17.90 -20.21 5.52
C LEU A 31 -18.97 -19.52 6.38
N PRO A 32 -18.86 -19.57 7.71
CA PRO A 32 -19.81 -18.90 8.57
C PRO A 32 -19.84 -17.44 8.13
N ALA A 33 -20.90 -17.05 7.36
CA ALA A 33 -21.18 -15.66 7.11
C ALA A 33 -21.16 -15.03 8.51
N LEU A 34 -20.30 -14.00 8.71
CA LEU A 34 -20.48 -13.19 9.91
C LEU A 34 -21.97 -12.89 9.96
N PRO A 35 -22.65 -13.07 11.10
CA PRO A 35 -24.01 -12.66 11.26
C PRO A 35 -24.01 -11.12 11.17
N LEU A 36 -23.91 -10.62 9.93
CA LEU A 36 -24.17 -9.21 9.68
C LEU A 36 -25.64 -9.02 10.06
N PRO A 37 -25.95 -8.08 10.91
CA PRO A 37 -27.34 -7.72 11.18
C PRO A 37 -28.06 -7.54 9.84
N ASP A 38 -29.30 -8.01 9.72
CA ASP A 38 -30.10 -7.86 8.49
C ASP A 38 -30.12 -6.44 7.94
N LEU A 39 -29.82 -5.47 8.80
CA LEU A 39 -29.64 -4.05 8.48
C LEU A 39 -28.49 -3.78 7.45
N PHE A 40 -27.51 -4.64 7.34
CA PHE A 40 -26.35 -4.51 6.42
C PHE A 40 -26.36 -5.62 5.34
N SER A 41 -27.47 -6.30 5.15
CA SER A 41 -27.62 -7.30 4.11
C SER A 41 -27.78 -6.62 2.74
N MET A 42 -27.03 -7.12 1.75
CA MET A 42 -27.08 -6.66 0.36
C MET A 42 -28.49 -6.76 -0.24
N HIS A 43 -29.25 -7.78 0.18
CA HIS A 43 -30.58 -8.07 -0.37
C HIS A 43 -31.70 -7.25 0.27
N THR A 44 -31.60 -6.93 1.57
CA THR A 44 -32.64 -6.22 2.31
C THR A 44 -32.42 -4.71 2.36
N HIS A 45 -31.14 -4.28 2.50
CA HIS A 45 -30.76 -2.89 2.63
C HIS A 45 -29.51 -2.56 1.79
N PRO A 46 -29.60 -2.49 0.44
CA PRO A 46 -28.46 -2.31 -0.44
C PRO A 46 -27.73 -0.98 -0.17
N MET A 47 -28.42 0.09 0.19
CA MET A 47 -27.81 1.36 0.53
C MET A 47 -26.94 1.29 1.78
N ASN A 48 -27.42 0.64 2.83
CA ASN A 48 -26.64 0.45 4.07
C ASN A 48 -25.39 -0.40 3.82
N PHE A 49 -25.50 -1.40 2.96
CA PHE A 49 -24.37 -2.23 2.55
C PHE A 49 -23.32 -1.42 1.80
N ALA A 50 -23.73 -0.56 0.86
CA ALA A 50 -22.83 0.33 0.12
C ALA A 50 -22.12 1.33 1.05
N VAL A 51 -22.85 1.92 1.99
CA VAL A 51 -22.31 2.85 2.99
C VAL A 51 -21.31 2.13 3.92
N LEU A 52 -21.59 0.90 4.33
CA LEU A 52 -20.65 0.10 5.12
C LEU A 52 -19.33 -0.13 4.36
N GLN A 53 -19.41 -0.52 3.09
CA GLN A 53 -18.23 -0.68 2.24
C GLN A 53 -17.46 0.64 2.09
N LEU A 54 -18.15 1.75 1.90
CA LEU A 54 -17.55 3.08 1.83
C LEU A 54 -16.78 3.42 3.10
N ILE A 55 -17.40 3.22 4.27
CA ILE A 55 -16.78 3.48 5.58
C ILE A 55 -15.52 2.63 5.78
N LEU A 56 -15.53 1.37 5.35
CA LEU A 56 -14.37 0.48 5.44
C LEU A 56 -13.29 0.82 4.41
N ALA A 57 -13.65 1.35 3.24
CA ALA A 57 -12.70 1.74 2.21
C ALA A 57 -11.94 3.04 2.54
N VAL A 58 -12.58 4.01 3.20
CA VAL A 58 -11.99 5.31 3.54
C VAL A 58 -10.66 5.18 4.32
N PRO A 59 -10.56 4.39 5.40
CA PRO A 59 -9.28 4.20 6.11
C PRO A 59 -8.18 3.64 5.21
N VAL A 60 -8.51 2.72 4.29
CA VAL A 60 -7.55 2.13 3.36
C VAL A 60 -7.04 3.18 2.37
N LEU A 61 -7.93 4.02 1.82
CA LEU A 61 -7.54 5.13 0.95
C LEU A 61 -6.67 6.15 1.70
N TYR A 62 -7.01 6.44 2.95
CA TYR A 62 -6.22 7.34 3.79
C TYR A 62 -4.81 6.80 4.03
N CYS A 63 -4.66 5.50 4.29
CA CYS A 63 -3.36 4.84 4.38
C CYS A 63 -2.58 4.93 3.05
N GLY A 64 -3.30 4.82 1.92
CA GLY A 64 -2.75 4.91 0.57
C GLY A 64 -2.53 6.32 0.03
N ARG A 65 -2.78 7.38 0.81
CA ARG A 65 -2.70 8.78 0.35
C ARG A 65 -1.37 9.15 -0.34
N ASN A 66 -0.28 8.52 0.07
CA ASN A 66 1.04 8.77 -0.50
C ASN A 66 1.13 8.34 -1.97
N PHE A 67 0.40 7.27 -2.35
CA PHE A 67 0.30 6.84 -3.75
C PHE A 67 -0.47 7.86 -4.59
N PHE A 68 -1.54 8.42 -4.04
CA PHE A 68 -2.31 9.46 -4.73
C PHE A 68 -1.47 10.73 -4.91
N GLN A 69 -0.83 11.21 -3.84
CA GLN A 69 0.00 12.42 -3.89
C GLN A 69 1.22 12.24 -4.81
N GLY A 70 1.96 11.14 -4.65
CA GLY A 70 3.12 10.82 -5.48
C GLY A 70 2.74 10.53 -6.93
N GLY A 71 1.69 9.73 -7.13
CA GLY A 71 1.21 9.30 -8.43
C GLY A 71 0.68 10.46 -9.28
N PHE A 72 -0.19 11.30 -8.74
CA PHE A 72 -0.70 12.46 -9.46
C PHE A 72 0.38 13.49 -9.71
N LYS A 73 1.26 13.76 -8.73
CA LYS A 73 2.39 14.67 -8.92
C LYS A 73 3.28 14.21 -10.06
N SER A 74 3.63 12.94 -10.11
CA SER A 74 4.46 12.33 -11.15
C SER A 74 3.79 12.40 -12.52
N LEU A 75 2.49 12.17 -12.57
CA LEU A 75 1.68 12.25 -13.79
C LEU A 75 1.68 13.67 -14.36
N PHE A 76 1.44 14.69 -13.53
CA PHE A 76 1.43 16.09 -13.97
C PHE A 76 2.79 16.62 -14.40
N HIS A 77 3.89 16.00 -13.95
CA HIS A 77 5.25 16.34 -14.37
C HIS A 77 5.71 15.55 -15.62
N GLY A 78 4.81 14.76 -16.24
CA GLY A 78 5.13 14.01 -17.46
C GLY A 78 6.00 12.77 -17.24
N ASN A 79 6.21 12.34 -16.02
CA ASN A 79 6.97 11.14 -15.65
C ASN A 79 6.07 10.11 -14.95
N PRO A 80 5.12 9.48 -15.66
CA PRO A 80 4.26 8.48 -15.06
C PRO A 80 5.08 7.30 -14.52
N ASN A 81 4.76 6.88 -13.31
CA ASN A 81 5.41 5.77 -12.64
C ASN A 81 4.36 4.77 -12.14
N MET A 82 4.80 3.68 -11.50
CA MET A 82 3.91 2.66 -10.92
C MET A 82 2.88 3.27 -9.95
N ASP A 83 3.27 4.28 -9.17
CA ASP A 83 2.37 4.96 -8.24
C ASP A 83 1.26 5.72 -8.97
N SER A 84 1.54 6.27 -10.15
CA SER A 84 0.55 6.94 -11.00
C SER A 84 -0.52 5.96 -11.49
N LEU A 85 -0.12 4.76 -11.92
CA LEU A 85 -1.05 3.71 -12.34
C LEU A 85 -1.97 3.25 -11.20
N VAL A 86 -1.38 3.02 -10.03
CA VAL A 86 -2.14 2.63 -8.83
C VAL A 86 -3.12 3.74 -8.42
N ALA A 87 -2.68 5.01 -8.43
CA ALA A 87 -3.52 6.15 -8.08
C ALA A 87 -4.71 6.31 -9.04
N ILE A 88 -4.49 6.16 -10.35
CA ILE A 88 -5.56 6.24 -11.36
C ILE A 88 -6.52 5.06 -11.20
N GLY A 89 -6.01 3.83 -11.18
CA GLY A 89 -6.83 2.63 -11.14
C GLY A 89 -7.70 2.56 -9.89
N SER A 90 -7.11 2.73 -8.70
CA SER A 90 -7.86 2.73 -7.44
C SER A 90 -8.77 3.96 -7.30
N GLY A 91 -8.33 5.13 -7.77
CA GLY A 91 -9.12 6.35 -7.77
C GLY A 91 -10.36 6.25 -8.65
N CYS A 92 -10.22 5.70 -9.87
CA CYS A 92 -11.35 5.48 -10.78
C CYS A 92 -12.33 4.45 -10.22
N SER A 93 -11.84 3.33 -9.67
CA SER A 93 -12.69 2.32 -9.04
C SER A 93 -13.49 2.88 -7.86
N PHE A 94 -12.84 3.69 -7.04
CA PHE A 94 -13.49 4.35 -5.91
C PHE A 94 -14.53 5.38 -6.37
N ALA A 95 -14.17 6.26 -7.32
CA ALA A 95 -15.07 7.28 -7.86
C ALA A 95 -16.29 6.65 -8.54
N TYR A 96 -16.08 5.57 -9.32
CA TYR A 96 -17.16 4.82 -9.94
C TYR A 96 -18.11 4.24 -8.89
N SER A 97 -17.57 3.58 -7.87
CA SER A 97 -18.37 3.00 -6.78
C SER A 97 -19.14 4.05 -5.99
N LEU A 98 -18.56 5.24 -5.82
CA LEU A 98 -19.22 6.35 -5.16
C LEU A 98 -20.44 6.82 -5.99
N VAL A 99 -20.30 6.95 -7.31
CA VAL A 99 -21.42 7.29 -8.21
C VAL A 99 -22.50 6.22 -8.16
N MET A 100 -22.11 4.94 -8.21
CA MET A 100 -23.07 3.83 -8.11
C MET A 100 -23.80 3.82 -6.77
N THR A 101 -23.13 4.17 -5.68
CA THR A 101 -23.77 4.29 -4.35
C THR A 101 -24.91 5.32 -4.35
N PHE A 102 -24.75 6.44 -5.05
CA PHE A 102 -25.83 7.42 -5.19
C PHE A 102 -26.99 6.90 -6.07
N LEU A 103 -26.68 6.13 -7.12
CA LEU A 103 -27.69 5.57 -8.01
C LEU A 103 -28.47 4.40 -7.40
N ILE A 104 -28.00 3.77 -6.32
CA ILE A 104 -28.74 2.72 -5.58
C ILE A 104 -30.09 3.25 -5.08
N SER A 105 -30.23 4.56 -4.85
CA SER A 105 -31.51 5.16 -4.47
C SER A 105 -32.57 5.04 -5.56
N ASP A 106 -32.16 5.01 -6.83
CA ASP A 106 -33.08 4.92 -7.98
C ASP A 106 -33.32 3.45 -8.35
N ASP A 107 -32.28 2.62 -8.32
CA ASP A 107 -32.37 1.19 -8.63
C ASP A 107 -31.43 0.36 -7.69
N PRO A 108 -31.99 -0.49 -6.83
CA PRO A 108 -31.23 -1.35 -5.92
C PRO A 108 -30.26 -2.31 -6.61
N SER A 109 -30.44 -2.61 -7.90
CA SER A 109 -29.57 -3.54 -8.65
C SER A 109 -28.14 -3.03 -8.80
N TYR A 110 -27.90 -1.72 -8.71
CA TYR A 110 -26.57 -1.12 -8.76
C TYR A 110 -25.63 -1.51 -7.61
N VAL A 111 -26.16 -2.12 -6.55
CA VAL A 111 -25.36 -2.65 -5.44
C VAL A 111 -24.37 -3.72 -5.91
N HIS A 112 -24.65 -4.45 -6.99
CA HIS A 112 -23.76 -5.44 -7.58
C HIS A 112 -22.59 -4.83 -8.35
N ASN A 113 -22.63 -3.54 -8.63
CA ASN A 113 -21.61 -2.80 -9.39
C ASN A 113 -20.68 -1.96 -8.48
N LEU A 114 -20.60 -2.29 -7.21
CA LEU A 114 -19.67 -1.65 -6.29
C LEU A 114 -18.28 -2.32 -6.38
N TYR A 115 -17.24 -1.51 -6.47
CA TYR A 115 -15.84 -1.93 -6.60
C TYR A 115 -14.95 -1.31 -5.51
N TYR A 116 -15.51 -1.00 -4.34
CA TYR A 116 -14.74 -0.47 -3.22
C TYR A 116 -13.66 -1.44 -2.75
N GLU A 117 -13.98 -2.74 -2.72
CA GLU A 117 -13.03 -3.79 -2.36
C GLU A 117 -11.86 -3.85 -3.33
N SER A 118 -12.10 -3.70 -4.64
CA SER A 118 -11.05 -3.73 -5.65
C SER A 118 -10.05 -2.59 -5.45
N ALA A 119 -10.53 -1.36 -5.20
CA ALA A 119 -9.69 -0.22 -4.90
C ALA A 119 -8.87 -0.44 -3.63
N ALA A 120 -9.51 -0.95 -2.57
CA ALA A 120 -8.85 -1.22 -1.29
C ALA A 120 -7.81 -2.33 -1.38
N VAL A 121 -8.11 -3.43 -2.07
CA VAL A 121 -7.19 -4.56 -2.24
C VAL A 121 -5.96 -4.15 -3.04
N VAL A 122 -6.13 -3.43 -4.15
CA VAL A 122 -5.00 -2.95 -4.96
C VAL A 122 -4.08 -2.06 -4.15
N LEU A 123 -4.61 -1.06 -3.44
CA LEU A 123 -3.83 -0.17 -2.58
C LEU A 123 -3.09 -0.94 -1.48
N THR A 124 -3.75 -1.91 -0.86
CA THR A 124 -3.17 -2.72 0.21
C THR A 124 -2.03 -3.59 -0.30
N LEU A 125 -2.23 -4.31 -1.42
CA LEU A 125 -1.21 -5.20 -1.99
C LEU A 125 0.03 -4.41 -2.43
N VAL A 126 -0.16 -3.27 -3.08
CA VAL A 126 0.96 -2.42 -3.50
C VAL A 126 1.68 -1.80 -2.31
N SER A 127 0.95 -1.37 -1.27
CA SER A 127 1.54 -0.86 -0.03
C SER A 127 2.37 -1.93 0.68
N LEU A 128 1.86 -3.17 0.74
CA LEU A 128 2.56 -4.31 1.32
C LEU A 128 3.81 -4.65 0.51
N GLY A 129 3.71 -4.66 -0.82
CA GLY A 129 4.85 -4.88 -1.73
C GLY A 129 5.97 -3.88 -1.49
N LYS A 130 5.67 -2.59 -1.44
CA LYS A 130 6.65 -1.53 -1.13
C LYS A 130 7.23 -1.64 0.28
N PHE A 131 6.44 -2.05 1.24
CA PHE A 131 6.93 -2.29 2.59
C PHE A 131 7.96 -3.44 2.63
N LEU A 132 7.69 -4.55 1.95
CA LEU A 132 8.61 -5.68 1.85
C LEU A 132 9.89 -5.31 1.10
N GLU A 133 9.77 -4.57 -0.01
CA GLU A 133 10.89 -4.05 -0.78
C GLU A 133 11.80 -3.17 0.07
N SER A 134 11.22 -2.21 0.79
CA SER A 134 11.98 -1.30 1.65
C SER A 134 12.72 -2.04 2.78
N ARG A 135 12.09 -3.08 3.35
CA ARG A 135 12.72 -3.94 4.35
C ARG A 135 13.92 -4.71 3.80
N ASN A 136 13.77 -5.28 2.60
CA ASN A 136 14.85 -6.02 1.96
C ASN A 136 16.02 -5.08 1.60
N MET A 137 15.72 -3.88 1.10
CA MET A 137 16.75 -2.89 0.76
C MET A 137 17.53 -2.39 1.98
N GLN A 138 16.88 -2.23 3.14
CA GLN A 138 17.55 -1.87 4.38
C GLN A 138 18.56 -2.94 4.84
N LYS A 139 18.21 -4.23 4.72
CA LYS A 139 19.11 -5.33 5.04
C LYS A 139 20.35 -5.33 4.15
N THR A 140 20.16 -5.11 2.85
CA THR A 140 21.27 -5.07 1.88
C THR A 140 22.20 -3.89 2.13
N LYS A 141 21.65 -2.69 2.39
CA LYS A 141 22.45 -1.51 2.73
C LYS A 141 23.25 -1.70 4.01
N GLY A 142 22.68 -2.33 5.02
CA GLY A 142 23.38 -2.64 6.27
C GLY A 142 24.60 -3.55 6.04
N ALA A 143 24.48 -4.56 5.18
CA ALA A 143 25.57 -5.44 4.83
C ALA A 143 26.72 -4.71 4.09
N ILE A 144 26.38 -3.85 3.14
CA ILE A 144 27.37 -3.03 2.40
C ILE A 144 28.08 -2.06 3.35
N THR A 145 27.35 -1.38 4.25
CA THR A 145 27.95 -0.48 5.22
C THR A 145 28.88 -1.20 6.19
N ALA A 146 28.51 -2.42 6.61
CA ALA A 146 29.38 -3.24 7.45
C ALA A 146 30.67 -3.64 6.74
N LEU A 147 30.61 -3.93 5.44
CA LEU A 147 31.79 -4.22 4.63
C LEU A 147 32.66 -2.98 4.44
N MET A 148 32.07 -1.80 4.26
CA MET A 148 32.82 -0.53 4.14
C MET A 148 33.52 -0.16 5.45
N GLN A 149 32.95 -0.52 6.60
CA GLN A 149 33.57 -0.31 7.92
C GLN A 149 34.76 -1.26 8.19
N LEU A 150 34.87 -2.35 7.43
CA LEU A 150 36.03 -3.26 7.47
C LEU A 150 37.23 -2.75 6.67
N SER A 151 37.04 -1.71 5.83
CA SER A 151 38.15 -1.04 5.16
C SER A 151 38.94 -0.25 6.19
N PRO A 152 40.25 -0.48 6.34
CA PRO A 152 41.07 0.21 7.33
C PRO A 152 41.12 1.72 6.97
N ASP A 153 40.83 2.55 7.98
CA ASP A 153 40.91 4.00 7.85
C ASP A 153 42.35 4.50 7.72
N THR A 154 43.32 3.66 8.09
CA THR A 154 44.73 3.96 8.06
C THR A 154 45.51 2.90 7.27
N ALA A 155 46.56 3.30 6.61
CA ALA A 155 47.52 2.43 5.92
C ALA A 155 48.93 2.81 6.36
N ILE A 156 49.87 1.82 6.29
CA ILE A 156 51.28 2.02 6.62
C ILE A 156 52.01 2.24 5.31
N LEU A 157 52.68 3.41 5.15
CA LEU A 157 53.56 3.70 4.01
C LEU A 157 54.73 2.71 3.99
N ALA A 158 54.99 2.09 2.85
CA ALA A 158 56.05 1.13 2.67
C ALA A 158 57.46 1.74 2.88
N ASP A 159 57.64 3.00 2.48
CA ASP A 159 58.94 3.69 2.54
C ASP A 159 59.32 4.15 3.94
N THR A 160 58.38 4.62 4.73
CA THR A 160 58.64 5.31 6.00
C THR A 160 58.10 4.58 7.22
N GLY A 161 57.26 3.55 7.05
CA GLY A 161 56.60 2.83 8.15
C GLY A 161 55.60 3.71 8.92
N ARG A 162 55.21 4.87 8.38
CA ARG A 162 54.28 5.78 9.01
C ARG A 162 52.83 5.41 8.70
N GLU A 163 51.99 5.48 9.71
CA GLU A 163 50.57 5.29 9.62
C GLU A 163 49.92 6.62 9.11
N VAL A 164 49.27 6.53 7.94
CA VAL A 164 48.58 7.67 7.33
C VAL A 164 47.15 7.31 7.00
N PRO A 165 46.22 8.29 7.01
CA PRO A 165 44.84 8.06 6.59
C PRO A 165 44.81 7.60 5.13
N THR A 166 43.98 6.59 4.83
CA THR A 166 43.85 6.00 3.49
C THR A 166 43.47 7.04 2.41
N SER A 167 42.80 8.14 2.83
CA SER A 167 42.41 9.24 1.94
C SER A 167 43.59 10.09 1.43
N GLN A 168 44.77 9.96 2.03
CA GLN A 168 45.98 10.72 1.66
C GLN A 168 46.96 9.91 0.82
N LEU A 169 46.68 8.63 0.58
CA LEU A 169 47.53 7.77 -0.23
C LEU A 169 47.51 8.18 -1.70
N LYS A 170 48.67 8.16 -2.33
CA LYS A 170 48.90 8.33 -3.79
C LYS A 170 49.36 7.03 -4.39
N VAL A 171 49.09 6.88 -5.68
CA VAL A 171 49.53 5.72 -6.42
C VAL A 171 51.08 5.67 -6.41
N GLY A 172 51.65 4.67 -5.74
CA GLY A 172 53.09 4.49 -5.59
C GLY A 172 53.64 4.66 -4.17
N ASP A 173 52.80 4.99 -3.20
CA ASP A 173 53.19 5.12 -1.77
C ASP A 173 53.35 3.79 -1.06
#